data_ecd2e85ca391005e26e7ff9e1087347d
#
_entry.id   ecd2e85ca391005e26e7ff9e1087347d
#
_cell.length_a   1.000
_cell.length_b   1.000
_cell.length_c   1.000
_cell.angle_alpha   90.00
_cell.angle_beta   90.00
_cell.angle_gamma   90.00
#
_symmetry.space_group_name_H-M   'P 1'
#
loop_
_entity.id
_entity.type
_entity.pdbx_description
1 polymer ?
#
loop_
_entity_poly.entity_id
_entity_poly.type
_entity_poly.pdbx_seq_one_letter_code
_entity_poly.pdbx_strand_id
1 'polypeptide(L)'
;FFMLAYMFNAILNAQGDTRSFRNFLISGFFLNILFDPWFIYGGLGLPPLGITGIALATVLIQFIGSIYLGVMVHKTGLISSKIWRDFLPKPKYFKEIAQQGFPAGLSMITVGMGIFVITYFISKFGKEAVAAYGIATRVEQMALLPSIGLNTATLTIVAQNNGAKMFHRIRETIKK
;
A
#
# COMPACT_ATOMS: atom_id res chain seq x y z
N PHE A 1 1.24 -11.44 3.17
CA PHE A 1 -0.12 -10.84 3.17
C PHE A 1 -0.11 -9.40 2.65
N PHE A 2 0.86 -8.57 3.06
CA PHE A 2 1.00 -7.19 2.59
C PHE A 2 1.01 -7.07 1.05
N MET A 3 1.86 -7.84 0.36
CA MET A 3 1.92 -7.84 -1.10
C MET A 3 0.59 -8.28 -1.75
N LEU A 4 -0.09 -9.27 -1.17
CA LEU A 4 -1.40 -9.71 -1.65
C LEU A 4 -2.45 -8.60 -1.53
N ALA A 5 -2.49 -7.91 -0.38
CA ALA A 5 -3.40 -6.79 -0.19
C ALA A 5 -3.17 -5.67 -1.21
N TYR A 6 -1.91 -5.34 -1.50
CA TYR A 6 -1.56 -4.34 -2.53
C TYR A 6 -1.90 -4.80 -3.95
N MET A 7 -1.72 -6.09 -4.26
CA MET A 7 -2.12 -6.66 -5.56
C MET A 7 -3.63 -6.56 -5.75
N PHE A 8 -4.42 -6.94 -4.75
CA PHE A 8 -5.88 -6.81 -4.80
C PHE A 8 -6.32 -5.34 -4.88
N ASN A 9 -5.65 -4.45 -4.16
CA ASN A 9 -5.88 -3.01 -4.27
C ASN A 9 -5.62 -2.48 -5.68
N ALA A 10 -4.54 -2.92 -6.33
CA ALA A 10 -4.23 -2.52 -7.71
C ALA A 10 -5.33 -2.96 -8.69
N ILE A 11 -5.86 -4.18 -8.53
CA ILE A 11 -6.97 -4.69 -9.33
C ILE A 11 -8.24 -3.86 -9.11
N LEU A 12 -8.60 -3.58 -7.85
CA LEU A 12 -9.80 -2.79 -7.51
C LEU A 12 -9.67 -1.34 -8.00
N ASN A 13 -8.51 -0.72 -7.84
CA ASN A 13 -8.24 0.63 -8.35
C ASN A 13 -8.34 0.70 -9.88
N ALA A 14 -7.86 -0.31 -10.61
CA ALA A 14 -7.99 -0.37 -12.05
C ALA A 14 -9.46 -0.36 -12.51
N GLN A 15 -10.36 -0.89 -11.68
CA GLN A 15 -11.83 -0.86 -11.89
C GLN A 15 -12.51 0.41 -11.37
N GLY A 16 -11.76 1.30 -10.70
CA GLY A 16 -12.31 2.50 -10.07
C GLY A 16 -12.90 2.28 -8.68
N ASP A 17 -12.79 1.07 -8.11
CA ASP A 17 -13.20 0.80 -6.73
C ASP A 17 -12.08 1.17 -5.75
N THR A 18 -12.10 2.43 -5.32
CA THR A 18 -11.22 2.94 -4.25
C THR A 18 -11.86 2.77 -2.86
N ARG A 19 -13.16 2.46 -2.80
CA ARG A 19 -13.91 2.39 -1.53
C ARG A 19 -13.53 1.17 -0.73
N SER A 20 -13.36 0.03 -1.38
CA SER A 20 -13.00 -1.24 -0.71
C SER A 20 -11.68 -1.14 0.02
N PHE A 21 -10.65 -0.58 -0.60
CA PHE A 21 -9.34 -0.39 0.04
C PHE A 21 -9.38 0.65 1.15
N ARG A 22 -10.09 1.77 0.95
CA ARG A 22 -10.30 2.76 2.02
C ARG A 22 -10.96 2.14 3.25
N ASN A 23 -12.02 1.36 3.05
CA ASN A 23 -12.73 0.69 4.15
C ASN A 23 -11.80 -0.29 4.89
N PHE A 24 -10.96 -1.04 4.15
CA PHE A 24 -9.93 -1.88 4.75
C PHE A 24 -8.96 -1.08 5.63
N LEU A 25 -8.47 0.06 5.15
CA LEU A 25 -7.54 0.91 5.93
C LEU A 25 -8.20 1.47 7.19
N ILE A 26 -9.44 1.96 7.08
CA ILE A 26 -10.20 2.48 8.23
C ILE A 26 -10.47 1.37 9.25
N SER A 27 -10.95 0.21 8.79
CA SER A 27 -11.18 -0.93 9.68
C SER A 27 -9.89 -1.43 10.32
N GLY A 28 -8.80 -1.47 9.56
CA GLY A 28 -7.47 -1.84 10.04
C GLY A 28 -6.96 -0.89 11.13
N PHE A 29 -7.21 0.41 10.99
CA PHE A 29 -6.87 1.40 12.01
C PHE A 29 -7.59 1.12 13.34
N PHE A 30 -8.90 0.91 13.30
CA PHE A 30 -9.66 0.58 14.52
C PHE A 30 -9.27 -0.78 15.11
N LEU A 31 -8.99 -1.76 14.27
CA LEU A 31 -8.50 -3.07 14.72
C LEU A 31 -7.12 -2.97 15.38
N ASN A 32 -6.22 -2.12 14.88
CA ASN A 32 -4.93 -1.88 15.55
C ASN A 32 -5.11 -1.28 16.95
N ILE A 33 -6.00 -0.27 17.09
CA ILE A 33 -6.30 0.32 18.40
C ILE A 33 -6.80 -0.73 19.40
N LEU A 34 -7.54 -1.73 18.93
CA LEU A 34 -8.08 -2.80 19.78
C LEU A 34 -7.05 -3.92 20.02
N PHE A 35 -6.38 -4.37 18.97
CA PHE A 35 -5.51 -5.55 19.03
C PHE A 35 -4.12 -5.24 19.60
N ASP A 36 -3.56 -4.05 19.35
CA ASP A 36 -2.24 -3.70 19.88
C ASP A 36 -2.19 -3.74 21.41
N PRO A 37 -3.09 -3.06 22.18
CA PRO A 37 -3.11 -3.19 23.63
C PRO A 37 -3.39 -4.62 24.09
N TRP A 38 -4.31 -5.31 23.40
CA TRP A 38 -4.67 -6.68 23.78
C TRP A 38 -3.49 -7.64 23.67
N PHE A 39 -2.71 -7.57 22.60
CA PHE A 39 -1.55 -8.43 22.41
C PHE A 39 -0.33 -7.98 23.26
N ILE A 40 -0.20 -6.68 23.56
CA ILE A 40 0.90 -6.16 24.39
C ILE A 40 0.73 -6.59 25.85
N TYR A 41 -0.44 -6.32 26.40
CA TYR A 41 -0.69 -6.52 27.84
C TYR A 41 -1.23 -7.91 28.17
N GLY A 42 -1.68 -8.65 27.16
CA GLY A 42 -2.39 -9.91 27.34
C GLY A 42 -3.84 -9.71 27.79
N GLY A 43 -4.61 -10.77 27.79
CA GLY A 43 -6.00 -10.80 28.24
C GLY A 43 -6.78 -11.90 27.52
N LEU A 44 -7.94 -12.29 28.06
CA LEU A 44 -8.78 -13.36 27.50
C LEU A 44 -8.01 -14.67 27.23
N GLY A 45 -7.05 -15.01 28.10
CA GLY A 45 -6.30 -16.26 28.01
C GLY A 45 -5.00 -16.20 27.18
N LEU A 46 -4.63 -15.04 26.65
CA LEU A 46 -3.34 -14.84 25.99
C LEU A 46 -2.31 -14.27 26.98
N PRO A 47 -1.08 -14.81 27.01
CA PRO A 47 0.00 -14.22 27.79
C PRO A 47 0.43 -12.88 27.18
N PRO A 48 0.98 -11.95 27.98
CA PRO A 48 1.50 -10.68 27.47
C PRO A 48 2.68 -10.94 26.53
N LEU A 49 2.53 -10.56 25.26
CA LEU A 49 3.52 -10.79 24.21
C LEU A 49 4.47 -9.58 24.03
N GLY A 50 4.18 -8.44 24.68
CA GLY A 50 5.01 -7.25 24.57
C GLY A 50 5.15 -6.76 23.11
N ILE A 51 6.39 -6.45 22.70
CA ILE A 51 6.68 -5.91 21.35
C ILE A 51 6.33 -6.92 20.24
N THR A 52 6.50 -8.21 20.48
CA THR A 52 6.10 -9.26 19.52
C THR A 52 4.59 -9.28 19.28
N GLY A 53 3.80 -8.85 20.26
CA GLY A 53 2.35 -8.71 20.14
C GLY A 53 1.92 -7.72 19.07
N ILE A 54 2.59 -6.58 18.95
CA ILE A 54 2.32 -5.56 17.91
C ILE A 54 2.57 -6.14 16.50
N ALA A 55 3.68 -6.87 16.35
CA ALA A 55 3.98 -7.51 15.07
C ALA A 55 2.92 -8.55 14.69
N LEU A 56 2.46 -9.33 15.66
CA LEU A 56 1.44 -10.35 15.45
C LEU A 56 0.08 -9.72 15.12
N ALA A 57 -0.32 -8.66 15.81
CA ALA A 57 -1.54 -7.89 15.53
C ALA A 57 -1.53 -7.35 14.08
N THR A 58 -0.43 -6.74 13.66
CA THR A 58 -0.26 -6.22 12.31
C THR A 58 -0.38 -7.33 11.26
N VAL A 59 0.27 -8.47 11.45
CA VAL A 59 0.20 -9.62 10.52
C VAL A 59 -1.22 -10.16 10.44
N LEU A 60 -1.92 -10.26 11.57
CA LEU A 60 -3.29 -10.77 11.63
C LEU A 60 -4.27 -9.82 10.93
N ILE A 61 -4.14 -8.52 11.13
CA ILE A 61 -4.95 -7.51 10.44
C ILE A 61 -4.69 -7.55 8.93
N GLN A 62 -3.43 -7.66 8.50
CA GLN A 62 -3.08 -7.80 7.10
C GLN A 62 -3.62 -9.10 6.48
N PHE A 63 -3.66 -10.18 7.24
CA PHE A 63 -4.25 -11.45 6.82
C PHE A 63 -5.76 -11.31 6.60
N ILE A 64 -6.49 -10.78 7.59
CA ILE A 64 -7.93 -10.53 7.50
C ILE A 64 -8.23 -9.58 6.34
N GLY A 65 -7.45 -8.52 6.20
CA GLY A 65 -7.56 -7.56 5.13
C GLY A 65 -7.34 -8.15 3.74
N SER A 66 -6.37 -9.07 3.61
CA SER A 66 -6.13 -9.78 2.35
C SER A 66 -7.32 -10.65 1.95
N ILE A 67 -7.96 -11.32 2.91
CA ILE A 67 -9.17 -12.11 2.68
C ILE A 67 -10.32 -11.18 2.25
N TYR A 68 -10.53 -10.09 2.97
CA TYR A 68 -11.59 -9.11 2.65
C TYR A 68 -11.41 -8.56 1.23
N LEU A 69 -10.23 -8.09 0.87
CA LEU A 69 -9.94 -7.57 -0.47
C LEU A 69 -10.06 -8.65 -1.54
N GLY A 70 -9.62 -9.89 -1.26
CA GLY A 70 -9.79 -11.02 -2.14
C GLY A 70 -11.27 -11.33 -2.44
N VAL A 71 -12.14 -11.28 -1.43
CA VAL A 71 -13.59 -11.42 -1.59
C VAL A 71 -14.15 -10.28 -2.44
N MET A 72 -13.68 -9.04 -2.24
CA MET A 72 -14.11 -7.91 -3.06
C MET A 72 -13.69 -8.08 -4.52
N VAL A 73 -12.46 -8.51 -4.79
CA VAL A 73 -11.99 -8.83 -6.15
C VAL A 73 -12.81 -9.96 -6.76
N HIS A 74 -13.15 -11.00 -6.01
CA HIS A 74 -14.02 -12.07 -6.49
C HIS A 74 -15.42 -11.56 -6.88
N LYS A 75 -16.00 -10.64 -6.10
CA LYS A 75 -17.30 -10.03 -6.41
C LYS A 75 -17.32 -9.19 -7.68
N THR A 76 -16.17 -8.71 -8.15
CA THR A 76 -16.09 -7.97 -9.42
C THR A 76 -16.32 -8.86 -10.65
N GLY A 77 -16.37 -10.17 -10.48
CA GLY A 77 -16.57 -11.13 -11.59
C GLY A 77 -15.35 -11.33 -12.49
N LEU A 78 -14.24 -10.64 -12.22
CA LEU A 78 -13.00 -10.83 -12.98
C LEU A 78 -12.38 -12.21 -12.74
N ILE A 79 -12.57 -12.76 -11.54
CA ILE A 79 -12.13 -14.10 -11.20
C ILE A 79 -13.27 -15.08 -11.51
N SER A 80 -13.41 -15.46 -12.78
CA SER A 80 -14.28 -16.54 -13.18
C SER A 80 -13.61 -17.90 -12.94
N SER A 81 -14.40 -18.93 -12.64
CA SER A 81 -13.91 -20.30 -12.41
C SER A 81 -13.13 -20.91 -13.60
N LYS A 82 -13.19 -20.31 -14.78
CA LYS A 82 -12.35 -20.67 -15.94
C LYS A 82 -10.88 -20.26 -15.83
N ILE A 83 -10.53 -19.43 -14.86
CA ILE A 83 -9.19 -18.84 -14.70
C ILE A 83 -8.14 -19.87 -14.28
N TRP A 84 -8.51 -21.01 -13.69
CA TRP A 84 -7.54 -22.06 -13.35
C TRP A 84 -6.69 -22.53 -14.54
N ARG A 85 -7.21 -22.46 -15.76
CA ARG A 85 -6.46 -22.79 -16.99
C ARG A 85 -5.53 -21.66 -17.45
N ASP A 86 -5.80 -20.42 -17.05
CA ASP A 86 -5.00 -19.22 -17.39
C ASP A 86 -3.95 -18.88 -16.31
N PHE A 87 -3.94 -19.60 -15.19
CA PHE A 87 -2.95 -19.46 -14.12
C PHE A 87 -1.54 -19.93 -14.53
N LEU A 88 -1.39 -20.54 -15.72
CA LEU A 88 -0.08 -20.87 -16.24
C LEU A 88 0.69 -19.56 -16.53
N PRO A 89 1.86 -19.38 -15.89
CA PRO A 89 2.65 -18.18 -16.05
C PRO A 89 3.09 -18.04 -17.51
N LYS A 90 2.57 -17.02 -18.21
CA LYS A 90 2.95 -16.72 -19.58
C LYS A 90 4.17 -15.80 -19.56
N PRO A 91 5.33 -16.18 -20.13
CA PRO A 91 6.58 -15.40 -20.06
C PRO A 91 6.43 -13.98 -20.59
N LYS A 92 5.50 -13.74 -21.51
CA LYS A 92 5.19 -12.41 -22.05
C LYS A 92 4.77 -11.42 -20.94
N TYR A 93 3.82 -11.83 -20.09
CA TYR A 93 3.34 -10.94 -19.00
C TYR A 93 4.41 -10.71 -17.93
N PHE A 94 5.24 -11.72 -17.64
CA PHE A 94 6.38 -11.55 -16.74
C PHE A 94 7.38 -10.52 -17.25
N LYS A 95 7.66 -10.55 -18.55
CA LYS A 95 8.56 -9.57 -19.19
C LYS A 95 7.98 -8.15 -19.12
N GLU A 96 6.68 -7.98 -19.40
CA GLU A 96 6.00 -6.68 -19.32
C GLU A 96 6.00 -6.14 -17.88
N ILE A 97 5.71 -6.97 -16.88
CA ILE A 97 5.75 -6.59 -15.46
C ILE A 97 7.18 -6.23 -15.05
N ALA A 98 8.17 -7.02 -15.45
CA ALA A 98 9.57 -6.77 -15.12
C ALA A 98 10.08 -5.47 -15.76
N GLN A 99 9.71 -5.18 -17.00
CA GLN A 99 10.11 -3.96 -17.70
C GLN A 99 9.56 -2.69 -17.03
N GLN A 100 8.38 -2.76 -16.41
CA GLN A 100 7.80 -1.63 -15.66
C GLN A 100 8.24 -1.63 -14.20
N GLY A 101 8.34 -2.80 -13.58
CA GLY A 101 8.69 -2.94 -12.18
C GLY A 101 10.16 -2.63 -11.90
N PHE A 102 11.07 -2.97 -12.81
CA PHE A 102 12.50 -2.75 -12.61
C PHE A 102 12.87 -1.25 -12.49
N PRO A 103 12.44 -0.35 -13.40
CA PRO A 103 12.70 1.09 -13.24
C PRO A 103 12.02 1.67 -11.98
N ALA A 104 10.79 1.22 -11.66
CA ALA A 104 10.09 1.65 -10.45
C ALA A 104 10.84 1.20 -9.18
N GLY A 105 11.35 -0.04 -9.17
CA GLY A 105 12.16 -0.56 -8.07
C GLY A 105 13.48 0.22 -7.90
N LEU A 106 14.17 0.51 -8.99
CA LEU A 106 15.41 1.33 -8.96
C LEU A 106 15.13 2.73 -8.41
N SER A 107 14.02 3.35 -8.79
CA SER A 107 13.60 4.65 -8.25
C SER A 107 13.40 4.58 -6.73
N MET A 108 12.72 3.55 -6.23
CA MET A 108 12.54 3.35 -4.78
C MET A 108 13.86 3.10 -4.05
N ILE A 109 14.76 2.32 -4.62
CA ILE A 109 16.11 2.09 -4.06
C ILE A 109 16.86 3.41 -3.98
N THR A 110 16.81 4.24 -5.02
CA THR A 110 17.49 5.55 -5.04
C THR A 110 17.00 6.46 -3.92
N VAL A 111 15.66 6.54 -3.71
CA VAL A 111 15.08 7.30 -2.60
C VAL A 111 15.53 6.73 -1.25
N GLY A 112 15.48 5.41 -1.08
CA GLY A 112 15.93 4.74 0.15
C GLY A 112 17.41 4.99 0.45
N MET A 113 18.27 4.91 -0.57
CA MET A 113 19.69 5.25 -0.44
C MET A 113 19.90 6.71 -0.06
N GLY A 114 19.12 7.63 -0.63
CA GLY A 114 19.18 9.05 -0.25
C GLY A 114 18.89 9.25 1.24
N ILE A 115 17.82 8.65 1.74
CA ILE A 115 17.46 8.71 3.17
C ILE A 115 18.58 8.08 4.03
N PHE A 116 19.14 6.94 3.62
CA PHE A 116 20.21 6.27 4.33
C PHE A 116 21.46 7.17 4.43
N VAL A 117 21.89 7.76 3.32
CA VAL A 117 23.06 8.65 3.26
C VAL A 117 22.85 9.87 4.17
N ILE A 118 21.71 10.52 4.07
CA ILE A 118 21.37 11.67 4.91
C ILE A 118 21.42 11.26 6.39
N THR A 119 20.77 10.17 6.75
CA THR A 119 20.73 9.68 8.14
C THR A 119 22.14 9.34 8.65
N TYR A 120 22.99 8.75 7.80
CA TYR A 120 24.38 8.46 8.13
C TYR A 120 25.17 9.73 8.46
N PHE A 121 25.05 10.78 7.68
CA PHE A 121 25.72 12.05 7.97
C PHE A 121 25.17 12.73 9.23
N ILE A 122 23.86 12.72 9.44
CA ILE A 122 23.21 13.28 10.62
C ILE A 122 23.63 12.51 11.89
N SER A 123 23.84 11.19 11.79
CA SER A 123 24.26 10.38 12.95
C SER A 123 25.60 10.79 13.55
N LYS A 124 26.47 11.46 12.76
CA LYS A 124 27.74 12.01 13.24
C LYS A 124 27.57 13.17 14.23
N PHE A 125 26.40 13.82 14.23
CA PHE A 125 26.06 14.90 15.16
C PHE A 125 25.39 14.42 16.44
N GLY A 126 25.24 13.10 16.62
CA GLY A 126 24.70 12.48 17.82
C GLY A 126 23.26 12.01 17.70
N LYS A 127 22.81 11.31 18.74
CA LYS A 127 21.49 10.66 18.78
C LYS A 127 20.34 11.67 18.71
N GLU A 128 20.54 12.85 19.30
CA GLU A 128 19.54 13.93 19.34
C GLU A 128 19.26 14.47 17.94
N ALA A 129 20.31 14.65 17.12
CA ALA A 129 20.17 15.09 15.73
C ALA A 129 19.40 14.07 14.88
N VAL A 130 19.63 12.77 15.07
CA VAL A 130 18.90 11.70 14.39
C VAL A 130 17.42 11.71 14.83
N ALA A 131 17.15 11.89 16.12
CA ALA A 131 15.79 11.96 16.63
C ALA A 131 15.04 13.19 16.07
N ALA A 132 15.69 14.36 16.04
CA ALA A 132 15.11 15.57 15.47
C ALA A 132 14.79 15.41 13.99
N TYR A 133 15.71 14.81 13.21
CA TYR A 133 15.47 14.49 11.80
C TYR A 133 14.30 13.51 11.62
N GLY A 134 14.22 12.47 12.46
CA GLY A 134 13.11 11.53 12.45
C GLY A 134 11.74 12.18 12.72
N ILE A 135 11.69 13.16 13.61
CA ILE A 135 10.46 13.94 13.86
C ILE A 135 10.14 14.85 12.66
N ALA A 136 11.13 15.54 12.12
CA ALA A 136 10.96 16.42 10.97
C ALA A 136 10.42 15.67 9.75
N THR A 137 10.98 14.50 9.44
CA THR A 137 10.51 13.65 8.33
C THR A 137 9.09 13.13 8.54
N ARG A 138 8.66 12.91 9.78
CA ARG A 138 7.26 12.52 10.05
C ARG A 138 6.28 13.66 9.77
N VAL A 139 6.64 14.90 10.13
CA VAL A 139 5.83 16.09 9.82
C VAL A 139 5.75 16.29 8.29
N GLU A 140 6.89 16.13 7.60
CA GLU A 140 6.93 16.19 6.12
C GLU A 140 6.03 15.11 5.49
N GLN A 141 6.08 13.88 5.98
CA GLN A 141 5.22 12.81 5.49
C GLN A 141 3.73 13.12 5.65
N MET A 142 3.31 13.74 6.76
CA MET A 142 1.92 14.14 6.95
C MET A 142 1.47 15.15 5.88
N ALA A 143 2.35 16.08 5.48
CA ALA A 143 2.06 17.03 4.41
C ALA A 143 2.05 16.38 3.01
N LEU A 144 2.86 15.34 2.79
CA LEU A 144 2.95 14.63 1.51
C LEU A 144 1.80 13.63 1.26
N LEU A 145 1.21 13.05 2.31
CA LEU A 145 0.17 12.02 2.19
C LEU A 145 -1.04 12.47 1.34
N PRO A 146 -1.62 13.68 1.49
CA PRO A 146 -2.70 14.15 0.63
C PRO A 146 -2.28 14.23 -0.84
N SER A 147 -1.05 14.68 -1.12
CA SER A 147 -0.52 14.77 -2.49
C SER A 147 -0.36 13.40 -3.16
N ILE A 148 0.08 12.39 -2.40
CA ILE A 148 0.16 10.99 -2.87
C ILE A 148 -1.24 10.45 -3.18
N GLY A 149 -2.22 10.76 -2.32
CA GLY A 149 -3.62 10.38 -2.55
C GLY A 149 -4.19 10.97 -3.83
N LEU A 150 -3.98 12.28 -4.05
CA LEU A 150 -4.37 12.98 -5.27
C LEU A 150 -3.70 12.41 -6.52
N ASN A 151 -2.40 12.13 -6.45
CA ASN A 151 -1.64 11.54 -7.55
C ASN A 151 -2.22 10.17 -7.95
N THR A 152 -2.51 9.32 -6.98
CA THR A 152 -3.09 7.98 -7.22
C THR A 152 -4.49 8.08 -7.85
N ALA A 153 -5.33 9.00 -7.37
CA ALA A 153 -6.66 9.23 -7.92
C ALA A 153 -6.59 9.77 -9.35
N THR A 154 -5.74 10.75 -9.60
CA THR A 154 -5.51 11.34 -10.93
C THR A 154 -5.01 10.29 -11.91
N LEU A 155 -4.04 9.45 -11.50
CA LEU A 155 -3.50 8.38 -12.34
C LEU A 155 -4.61 7.41 -12.77
N THR A 156 -5.48 7.01 -11.84
CA THR A 156 -6.58 6.08 -12.12
C THR A 156 -7.58 6.69 -13.11
N ILE A 157 -7.99 7.94 -12.89
CA ILE A 157 -8.95 8.63 -13.76
C ILE A 157 -8.36 8.85 -15.17
N VAL A 158 -7.10 9.28 -15.24
CA VAL A 158 -6.42 9.51 -16.52
C VAL A 158 -6.27 8.19 -17.28
N ALA A 159 -5.85 7.11 -16.61
CA ALA A 159 -5.68 5.80 -17.23
C ALA A 159 -7.00 5.26 -17.81
N GLN A 160 -8.11 5.36 -17.08
CA GLN A 160 -9.43 4.93 -17.54
C GLN A 160 -9.92 5.76 -18.72
N ASN A 161 -9.81 7.09 -18.65
CA ASN A 161 -10.24 7.97 -19.76
C ASN A 161 -9.33 7.84 -21.00
N ASN A 162 -8.04 7.53 -20.82
CA ASN A 162 -7.13 7.24 -21.93
C ASN A 162 -7.52 5.92 -22.62
N GLY A 163 -7.84 4.88 -21.86
CA GLY A 163 -8.34 3.62 -22.41
C GLY A 163 -9.66 3.77 -23.18
N ALA A 164 -10.53 4.68 -22.71
CA ALA A 164 -11.78 5.03 -23.36
C ALA A 164 -11.61 6.06 -24.50
N LYS A 165 -10.39 6.54 -24.80
CA LYS A 165 -10.05 7.58 -25.78
C LYS A 165 -10.77 8.92 -25.55
N MET A 166 -11.15 9.22 -24.31
CA MET A 166 -11.84 10.45 -23.91
C MET A 166 -10.84 11.55 -23.52
N PHE A 167 -10.04 12.04 -24.47
CA PHE A 167 -8.95 12.99 -24.23
C PHE A 167 -9.39 14.33 -23.62
N HIS A 168 -10.62 14.77 -23.87
CA HIS A 168 -11.16 15.98 -23.27
C HIS A 168 -11.28 15.85 -21.74
N ARG A 169 -11.70 14.68 -21.24
CA ARG A 169 -11.79 14.39 -19.80
C ARG A 169 -10.41 14.30 -19.13
N ILE A 170 -9.41 13.82 -19.84
CA ILE A 170 -8.02 13.82 -19.35
C ILE A 170 -7.57 15.26 -19.09
N ARG A 171 -7.79 16.17 -20.05
CA ARG A 171 -7.43 17.59 -19.90
C ARG A 171 -8.19 18.27 -18.75
N GLU A 172 -9.44 17.92 -18.55
CA GLU A 172 -10.24 18.42 -17.45
C GLU A 172 -9.72 17.94 -16.09
N THR A 173 -9.35 16.66 -15.98
CA THR A 173 -8.79 16.06 -14.75
C THR A 173 -7.45 16.70 -14.35
N ILE A 174 -6.61 17.06 -15.32
CA ILE A 174 -5.31 17.70 -15.05
C ILE A 174 -5.46 19.18 -14.64
N LYS A 175 -6.54 19.85 -15.09
CA LYS A 175 -6.77 21.27 -14.80
C LYS A 175 -7.45 21.53 -13.46
N LYS A 176 -8.09 20.53 -12.87
CA LYS A 176 -8.72 20.59 -11.55
C LYS A 176 -7.80 20.08 -10.46
#